data_14540d52f296fd1c5e174c5e7beb5090
#
_entry.id   14540d52f296fd1c5e174c5e7beb5090
#
_cell.length_a   1.000
_cell.length_b   1.000
_cell.length_c   1.000
_cell.angle_alpha   90.00
_cell.angle_beta   90.00
_cell.angle_gamma   90.00
#
_symmetry.space_group_name_H-M   'P 1'
#
loop_
_entity.id
_entity.type
_entity.pdbx_description
1 polymer ?
#
loop_
_entity_poly.entity_id
_entity_poly.type
_entity_poly.pdbx_seq_one_letter_code
_entity_poly.pdbx_strand_id
1 'polypeptide(L)'
;MPVLAVAGVSACMLAEAAARDGYGVVALDLFGDADTRRASQQWHVIGAAGSLQIDEVRVLDALQQLVRQSGDAVIGWIPGSGFEARPELLEAGARLLPLIGTPADAVRRVRDPVEFFGVLDAHDIAHPSVRIDAPADAEGWLLKDARGTGGWHIRHAASIGDASVANASLYFQRAMPGMSMSATFIANGEHAMLLGINELIVRPMGARPHVYAGCIGPVAVTADLARRVGDAVRVLSAAFGLRGWCSLDFMRDGDSIGVLEVNPRPPASLSLYAQHGLIDAQLRACLQAELPPSMPSASQRVSGNEIVYARRALTLTPLGAQHLAGRADVHDVPVAGARFAAGDPICSLSASGDTAEQVKALLGAARVTLMHTLETPS
;
A
#
# COMPACT_ATOMS: atom_id res chain seq x y z
N MET A 1 -8.71 -23.72 -13.98
CA MET A 1 -8.35 -22.90 -12.79
C MET A 1 -8.68 -21.46 -13.17
N PRO A 2 -9.50 -20.76 -12.38
CA PRO A 2 -9.85 -19.37 -12.66
C PRO A 2 -8.61 -18.49 -12.57
N VAL A 3 -8.54 -17.47 -13.43
CA VAL A 3 -7.37 -16.57 -13.55
C VAL A 3 -7.71 -15.19 -13.03
N LEU A 4 -6.79 -14.59 -12.31
CA LEU A 4 -6.86 -13.21 -11.82
C LEU A 4 -5.70 -12.38 -12.38
N ALA A 5 -5.98 -11.18 -12.84
CA ALA A 5 -4.95 -10.19 -13.03
C ALA A 5 -4.72 -9.44 -11.70
N VAL A 6 -3.48 -9.24 -11.32
CA VAL A 6 -3.09 -8.41 -10.17
C VAL A 6 -2.15 -7.32 -10.65
N ALA A 7 -2.43 -6.07 -10.31
CA ALA A 7 -1.71 -4.93 -10.86
C ALA A 7 -1.26 -3.95 -9.76
N GLY A 8 -0.06 -3.38 -9.87
CA GLY A 8 0.44 -2.39 -8.90
C GLY A 8 1.84 -1.90 -9.22
N VAL A 9 2.36 -0.99 -8.41
CA VAL A 9 3.79 -0.63 -8.43
C VAL A 9 4.62 -1.89 -8.18
N SER A 10 4.30 -2.68 -7.14
CA SER A 10 4.69 -4.09 -6.99
C SER A 10 3.42 -4.93 -6.89
N ALA A 11 3.35 -6.03 -7.62
CA ALA A 11 2.27 -6.99 -7.59
C ALA A 11 2.60 -8.25 -6.78
N CYS A 12 3.81 -8.36 -6.23
CA CYS A 12 4.35 -9.56 -5.59
C CYS A 12 3.41 -10.13 -4.52
N MET A 13 3.06 -9.32 -3.51
CA MET A 13 2.20 -9.74 -2.41
C MET A 13 0.83 -10.26 -2.89
N LEU A 14 0.22 -9.58 -3.86
CA LEU A 14 -1.07 -9.99 -4.43
C LEU A 14 -0.94 -11.27 -5.26
N ALA A 15 0.15 -11.40 -6.03
CA ALA A 15 0.42 -12.58 -6.83
C ALA A 15 0.62 -13.82 -5.94
N GLU A 16 1.42 -13.69 -4.88
CA GLU A 16 1.64 -14.77 -3.92
C GLU A 16 0.35 -15.14 -3.17
N ALA A 17 -0.46 -14.15 -2.77
CA ALA A 17 -1.74 -14.41 -2.11
C ALA A 17 -2.72 -15.13 -3.04
N ALA A 18 -2.84 -14.70 -4.30
CA ALA A 18 -3.71 -15.32 -5.27
C ALA A 18 -3.28 -16.75 -5.64
N ALA A 19 -1.97 -16.96 -5.82
CA ALA A 19 -1.44 -18.31 -6.07
C ALA A 19 -1.66 -19.24 -4.87
N ARG A 20 -1.51 -18.75 -3.64
CA ARG A 20 -1.79 -19.49 -2.40
C ARG A 20 -3.25 -19.89 -2.27
N ASP A 21 -4.16 -19.03 -2.70
CA ASP A 21 -5.60 -19.29 -2.70
C ASP A 21 -6.06 -20.15 -3.91
N GLY A 22 -5.12 -20.60 -4.77
CA GLY A 22 -5.39 -21.55 -5.85
C GLY A 22 -5.84 -20.90 -7.16
N TYR A 23 -5.60 -19.61 -7.36
CA TYR A 23 -5.88 -18.92 -8.63
C TYR A 23 -4.69 -18.96 -9.58
N GLY A 24 -4.99 -18.98 -10.90
CA GLY A 24 -4.02 -18.62 -11.91
C GLY A 24 -3.77 -17.12 -11.87
N VAL A 25 -2.51 -16.71 -11.94
CA VAL A 25 -2.14 -15.31 -11.75
C VAL A 25 -1.49 -14.74 -13.00
N VAL A 26 -1.96 -13.56 -13.42
CA VAL A 26 -1.25 -12.68 -14.36
C VAL A 26 -0.85 -11.42 -13.61
N ALA A 27 0.46 -11.21 -13.46
CA ALA A 27 0.98 -10.06 -12.72
C ALA A 27 1.31 -8.90 -13.67
N LEU A 28 0.89 -7.69 -13.27
CA LEU A 28 1.16 -6.45 -13.98
C LEU A 28 1.85 -5.49 -13.00
N ASP A 29 3.17 -5.33 -13.10
CA ASP A 29 3.90 -4.42 -12.21
C ASP A 29 5.10 -3.75 -12.89
N LEU A 30 5.87 -2.99 -12.12
CA LEU A 30 7.00 -2.24 -12.62
C LEU A 30 8.28 -3.07 -12.65
N PHE A 31 8.43 -4.04 -11.75
CA PHE A 31 9.73 -4.65 -11.41
C PHE A 31 9.91 -6.06 -11.99
N GLY A 32 8.87 -6.87 -11.94
CA GLY A 32 8.95 -8.29 -12.37
C GLY A 32 9.97 -9.06 -11.55
N ASP A 33 9.93 -8.87 -10.26
CA ASP A 33 10.81 -9.52 -9.30
C ASP A 33 10.71 -11.06 -9.41
N ALA A 34 11.73 -11.76 -9.00
CA ALA A 34 11.83 -13.21 -9.17
C ALA A 34 10.69 -13.97 -8.49
N ASP A 35 10.25 -13.50 -7.34
CA ASP A 35 9.12 -14.05 -6.58
C ASP A 35 7.76 -13.71 -7.23
N THR A 36 7.57 -12.49 -7.75
CA THR A 36 6.40 -12.14 -8.57
C THR A 36 6.26 -13.06 -9.77
N ARG A 37 7.35 -13.28 -10.51
CA ARG A 37 7.35 -14.17 -11.69
C ARG A 37 7.11 -15.63 -11.31
N ARG A 38 7.60 -16.09 -10.16
CA ARG A 38 7.38 -17.44 -9.66
C ARG A 38 5.92 -17.67 -9.25
N ALA A 39 5.27 -16.65 -8.70
CA ALA A 39 3.88 -16.72 -8.27
C ALA A 39 2.87 -16.51 -9.42
N SER A 40 3.31 -16.13 -10.61
CA SER A 40 2.45 -15.82 -11.76
C SER A 40 2.71 -16.71 -12.96
N GLN A 41 1.66 -16.97 -13.74
CA GLN A 41 1.75 -17.68 -15.02
C GLN A 41 2.31 -16.78 -16.13
N GLN A 42 2.01 -15.49 -16.05
CA GLN A 42 2.47 -14.46 -16.97
C GLN A 42 2.78 -13.18 -16.17
N TRP A 43 3.73 -12.41 -16.67
CA TRP A 43 4.07 -11.12 -16.16
C TRP A 43 4.17 -10.08 -17.28
N HIS A 44 3.59 -8.90 -17.04
CA HIS A 44 3.63 -7.75 -17.94
C HIS A 44 4.18 -6.53 -17.24
N VAL A 45 5.19 -5.88 -17.83
CA VAL A 45 5.70 -4.61 -17.34
C VAL A 45 4.73 -3.49 -17.66
N ILE A 46 4.28 -2.76 -16.63
CA ILE A 46 3.33 -1.65 -16.76
C ILE A 46 3.94 -0.29 -16.44
N GLY A 47 5.23 -0.18 -16.29
CA GLY A 47 5.94 1.09 -16.07
C GLY A 47 6.89 1.43 -17.22
N ALA A 48 7.21 2.71 -17.38
CA ALA A 48 8.27 3.14 -18.26
C ALA A 48 9.64 2.79 -17.67
N ALA A 49 10.61 2.46 -18.49
CA ALA A 49 11.97 2.16 -18.04
C ALA A 49 12.56 3.33 -17.23
N GLY A 50 13.04 3.03 -16.02
CA GLY A 50 13.62 4.02 -15.10
C GLY A 50 12.61 4.94 -14.42
N SER A 51 11.31 4.60 -14.45
CA SER A 51 10.24 5.33 -13.78
C SER A 51 9.52 4.44 -12.78
N LEU A 52 9.19 4.98 -11.61
CA LEU A 52 8.30 4.34 -10.62
C LEU A 52 6.81 4.70 -10.86
N GLN A 53 6.46 5.07 -12.09
CA GLN A 53 5.10 5.43 -12.47
C GLN A 53 4.47 4.36 -13.37
N ILE A 54 3.19 4.08 -13.11
CA ILE A 54 2.37 3.23 -13.94
C ILE A 54 2.08 3.94 -15.27
N ASP A 55 2.29 3.22 -16.38
CA ASP A 55 1.97 3.67 -17.73
C ASP A 55 0.56 3.17 -18.10
N GLU A 56 -0.35 4.10 -18.38
CA GLU A 56 -1.75 3.81 -18.68
C GLU A 56 -1.93 2.95 -19.92
N VAL A 57 -1.20 3.24 -20.98
CA VAL A 57 -1.29 2.49 -22.24
C VAL A 57 -0.88 1.04 -22.03
N ARG A 58 0.22 0.81 -21.32
CA ARG A 58 0.71 -0.55 -21.03
C ARG A 58 -0.27 -1.35 -20.17
N VAL A 59 -0.91 -0.71 -19.18
CA VAL A 59 -1.94 -1.39 -18.37
C VAL A 59 -3.10 -1.81 -19.24
N LEU A 60 -3.67 -0.88 -20.03
CA LEU A 60 -4.84 -1.16 -20.85
C LEU A 60 -4.53 -2.20 -21.94
N ASP A 61 -3.37 -2.12 -22.58
CA ASP A 61 -2.91 -3.12 -23.56
C ASP A 61 -2.77 -4.51 -22.91
N ALA A 62 -2.18 -4.62 -21.73
CA ALA A 62 -2.03 -5.88 -21.02
C ALA A 62 -3.40 -6.47 -20.64
N LEU A 63 -4.34 -5.66 -20.12
CA LEU A 63 -5.71 -6.12 -19.82
C LEU A 63 -6.44 -6.57 -21.09
N GLN A 64 -6.34 -5.82 -22.20
CA GLN A 64 -6.93 -6.22 -23.48
C GLN A 64 -6.34 -7.52 -24.03
N GLN A 65 -5.02 -7.68 -23.92
CA GLN A 65 -4.35 -8.91 -24.34
C GLN A 65 -4.84 -10.10 -23.51
N LEU A 66 -4.99 -9.91 -22.19
CA LEU A 66 -5.49 -10.95 -21.29
C LEU A 66 -6.92 -11.38 -21.66
N VAL A 67 -7.82 -10.45 -21.96
CA VAL A 67 -9.18 -10.74 -22.42
C VAL A 67 -9.15 -11.58 -23.72
N ARG A 68 -8.30 -11.19 -24.67
CA ARG A 68 -8.20 -11.92 -25.96
C ARG A 68 -7.62 -13.34 -25.81
N GLN A 69 -6.70 -13.55 -24.87
CA GLN A 69 -5.99 -14.84 -24.71
C GLN A 69 -6.74 -15.83 -23.83
N SER A 70 -7.41 -15.35 -22.79
CA SER A 70 -7.95 -16.22 -21.74
C SER A 70 -9.49 -16.28 -21.72
N GLY A 71 -10.17 -15.39 -22.44
CA GLY A 71 -11.63 -15.40 -22.53
C GLY A 71 -12.31 -15.45 -21.16
N ASP A 72 -13.30 -16.33 -21.02
CA ASP A 72 -14.11 -16.48 -19.78
C ASP A 72 -13.33 -17.06 -18.58
N ALA A 73 -12.08 -17.50 -18.77
CA ALA A 73 -11.27 -18.00 -17.66
C ALA A 73 -10.79 -16.90 -16.71
N VAL A 74 -10.80 -15.62 -17.15
CA VAL A 74 -10.38 -14.46 -16.34
C VAL A 74 -11.55 -13.92 -15.56
N ILE A 75 -11.46 -13.96 -14.23
CA ILE A 75 -12.50 -13.45 -13.33
C ILE A 75 -12.54 -11.91 -13.32
N GLY A 76 -11.37 -11.28 -13.37
CA GLY A 76 -11.24 -9.83 -13.27
C GLY A 76 -9.81 -9.41 -12.88
N TRP A 77 -9.67 -8.18 -12.44
CA TRP A 77 -8.38 -7.65 -12.02
C TRP A 77 -8.44 -6.91 -10.69
N ILE A 78 -7.37 -7.04 -9.89
CA ILE A 78 -7.21 -6.43 -8.57
C ILE A 78 -6.17 -5.31 -8.68
N PRO A 79 -6.54 -4.02 -8.57
CA PRO A 79 -5.60 -2.92 -8.49
C PRO A 79 -4.97 -2.82 -7.10
N GLY A 80 -3.65 -2.75 -7.05
CA GLY A 80 -2.85 -2.51 -5.86
C GLY A 80 -2.36 -1.06 -5.78
N SER A 81 -1.16 -0.86 -5.21
CA SER A 81 -0.56 0.46 -5.02
C SER A 81 -0.28 1.18 -6.34
N GLY A 82 -0.52 2.50 -6.36
CA GLY A 82 -0.32 3.38 -7.51
C GLY A 82 -1.58 3.66 -8.32
N PHE A 83 -2.61 2.83 -8.23
CA PHE A 83 -3.88 3.04 -8.93
C PHE A 83 -4.81 4.02 -8.21
N GLU A 84 -4.67 4.20 -6.91
CA GLU A 84 -5.41 5.18 -6.12
C GLU A 84 -5.18 6.63 -6.58
N ALA A 85 -4.07 6.89 -7.27
CA ALA A 85 -3.76 8.16 -7.89
C ALA A 85 -4.41 8.36 -9.26
N ARG A 86 -5.02 7.31 -9.82
CA ARG A 86 -5.47 7.22 -11.22
C ARG A 86 -6.88 6.64 -11.35
N PRO A 87 -7.91 7.30 -10.80
CA PRO A 87 -9.29 6.79 -10.89
C PRO A 87 -9.77 6.65 -12.34
N GLU A 88 -9.28 7.48 -13.28
CA GLU A 88 -9.60 7.37 -14.69
C GLU A 88 -9.10 6.05 -15.32
N LEU A 89 -7.91 5.60 -14.88
CA LEU A 89 -7.34 4.32 -15.32
C LEU A 89 -8.11 3.13 -14.71
N LEU A 90 -8.57 3.25 -13.45
CA LEU A 90 -9.46 2.26 -12.85
C LEU A 90 -10.75 2.12 -13.65
N GLU A 91 -11.36 3.23 -14.05
CA GLU A 91 -12.57 3.26 -14.86
C GLU A 91 -12.34 2.67 -16.25
N ALA A 92 -11.24 3.02 -16.93
CA ALA A 92 -10.88 2.46 -18.22
C ALA A 92 -10.63 0.95 -18.16
N GLY A 93 -9.90 0.48 -17.14
CA GLY A 93 -9.67 -0.95 -16.90
C GLY A 93 -10.94 -1.73 -16.58
N ALA A 94 -11.87 -1.13 -15.82
CA ALA A 94 -13.16 -1.73 -15.48
C ALA A 94 -14.07 -1.96 -16.69
N ARG A 95 -13.88 -1.23 -17.80
CA ARG A 95 -14.59 -1.46 -19.07
C ARG A 95 -14.05 -2.67 -19.83
N LEU A 96 -12.84 -3.13 -19.51
CA LEU A 96 -12.19 -4.27 -20.18
C LEU A 96 -12.38 -5.56 -19.38
N LEU A 97 -12.21 -5.50 -18.07
CA LEU A 97 -12.33 -6.62 -17.13
C LEU A 97 -13.01 -6.18 -15.84
N PRO A 98 -13.80 -7.07 -15.18
CA PRO A 98 -14.37 -6.75 -13.88
C PRO A 98 -13.31 -6.23 -12.89
N LEU A 99 -13.55 -5.04 -12.34
CA LEU A 99 -12.72 -4.44 -11.31
C LEU A 99 -13.02 -5.11 -9.96
N ILE A 100 -12.01 -5.72 -9.36
CA ILE A 100 -12.10 -6.37 -8.04
C ILE A 100 -11.44 -5.46 -7.01
N GLY A 101 -12.14 -4.39 -6.65
CA GLY A 101 -11.65 -3.34 -5.76
C GLY A 101 -12.68 -2.23 -5.58
N THR A 102 -12.26 -1.16 -4.91
CA THR A 102 -13.07 0.04 -4.74
C THR A 102 -13.33 0.70 -6.11
N PRO A 103 -14.59 1.04 -6.46
CA PRO A 103 -14.93 1.70 -7.73
C PRO A 103 -14.25 3.06 -7.89
N ALA A 104 -14.01 3.46 -9.14
CA ALA A 104 -13.25 4.67 -9.47
C ALA A 104 -13.84 5.96 -8.90
N ASP A 105 -15.17 6.10 -8.87
CA ASP A 105 -15.87 7.24 -8.27
C ASP A 105 -15.68 7.30 -6.75
N ALA A 106 -15.74 6.15 -6.09
CA ALA A 106 -15.45 6.05 -4.65
C ALA A 106 -13.98 6.39 -4.35
N VAL A 107 -13.05 5.97 -5.21
CA VAL A 107 -11.63 6.35 -5.10
C VAL A 107 -11.45 7.86 -5.26
N ARG A 108 -12.11 8.52 -6.23
CA ARG A 108 -12.05 9.98 -6.38
C ARG A 108 -12.52 10.68 -5.11
N ARG A 109 -13.67 10.30 -4.60
CA ARG A 109 -14.30 10.92 -3.43
C ARG A 109 -13.48 10.74 -2.15
N VAL A 110 -13.02 9.52 -1.86
CA VAL A 110 -12.24 9.26 -0.65
C VAL A 110 -10.84 9.89 -0.70
N ARG A 111 -10.33 10.19 -1.90
CA ARG A 111 -9.05 10.90 -2.09
C ARG A 111 -9.23 12.41 -2.24
N ASP A 112 -10.45 12.92 -2.32
CA ASP A 112 -10.71 14.37 -2.27
C ASP A 112 -10.62 14.85 -0.80
N PRO A 113 -9.70 15.77 -0.46
CA PRO A 113 -9.51 16.19 0.93
C PRO A 113 -10.73 16.92 1.49
N VAL A 114 -11.52 17.62 0.67
CA VAL A 114 -12.71 18.34 1.13
C VAL A 114 -13.81 17.34 1.50
N GLU A 115 -14.08 16.35 0.63
CA GLU A 115 -15.07 15.32 0.92
C GLU A 115 -14.61 14.43 2.08
N PHE A 116 -13.34 13.99 2.10
CA PHE A 116 -12.82 13.07 3.11
C PHE A 116 -12.88 13.68 4.51
N PHE A 117 -12.30 14.86 4.70
CA PHE A 117 -12.29 15.52 6.02
C PHE A 117 -13.67 16.04 6.40
N GLY A 118 -14.51 16.43 5.43
CA GLY A 118 -15.90 16.76 5.68
C GLY A 118 -16.73 15.61 6.25
N VAL A 119 -16.47 14.36 5.83
CA VAL A 119 -17.10 13.17 6.44
C VAL A 119 -16.57 12.95 7.86
N LEU A 120 -15.27 13.13 8.12
CA LEU A 120 -14.71 13.00 9.47
C LEU A 120 -15.33 14.02 10.43
N ASP A 121 -15.44 15.28 10.00
CA ASP A 121 -16.09 16.36 10.79
C ASP A 121 -17.56 16.05 11.08
N ALA A 122 -18.31 15.60 10.07
CA ALA A 122 -19.75 15.28 10.20
C ALA A 122 -20.03 14.12 11.18
N HIS A 123 -19.02 13.30 11.47
CA HIS A 123 -19.13 12.14 12.36
C HIS A 123 -18.25 12.25 13.62
N ASP A 124 -17.73 13.43 13.94
CA ASP A 124 -16.88 13.68 15.12
C ASP A 124 -15.66 12.75 15.18
N ILE A 125 -15.11 12.36 14.01
CA ILE A 125 -13.90 11.54 13.92
C ILE A 125 -12.68 12.46 13.93
N ALA A 126 -11.85 12.34 14.96
CA ALA A 126 -10.70 13.21 15.15
C ALA A 126 -9.67 13.07 14.01
N HIS A 127 -9.20 14.20 13.51
CA HIS A 127 -8.15 14.32 12.51
C HIS A 127 -7.33 15.59 12.69
N PRO A 128 -6.10 15.69 12.14
CA PRO A 128 -5.34 16.94 12.14
C PRO A 128 -6.07 18.03 11.33
N SER A 129 -5.91 19.29 11.70
CA SER A 129 -6.46 20.41 10.93
C SER A 129 -5.97 20.37 9.48
N VAL A 130 -6.89 20.65 8.55
CA VAL A 130 -6.63 20.64 7.10
C VAL A 130 -7.05 21.98 6.48
N ARG A 131 -6.32 22.41 5.45
CA ARG A 131 -6.59 23.61 4.66
C ARG A 131 -6.28 23.36 3.19
N ILE A 132 -7.08 23.95 2.32
CA ILE A 132 -6.79 24.00 0.88
C ILE A 132 -5.84 25.15 0.58
N ASP A 133 -6.07 26.32 1.21
CA ASP A 133 -5.22 27.48 1.05
C ASP A 133 -3.98 27.41 1.95
N ALA A 134 -2.88 28.02 1.47
CA ALA A 134 -1.65 28.09 2.23
C ALA A 134 -1.86 28.74 3.62
N PRO A 135 -1.33 28.14 4.69
CA PRO A 135 -1.37 28.76 6.00
C PRO A 135 -0.51 30.03 6.04
N ALA A 136 -0.95 31.05 6.77
CA ALA A 136 -0.19 32.30 6.94
C ALA A 136 1.16 32.05 7.63
N ASP A 137 1.22 31.09 8.55
CA ASP A 137 2.45 30.55 9.12
C ASP A 137 2.56 29.07 8.70
N ALA A 138 3.58 28.76 7.92
CA ALA A 138 3.82 27.43 7.38
C ALA A 138 4.47 26.46 8.39
N GLU A 139 4.91 26.94 9.55
CA GLU A 139 5.55 26.10 10.57
C GLU A 139 4.57 25.07 11.14
N GLY A 140 5.03 23.79 11.20
CA GLY A 140 4.22 22.66 11.66
C GLY A 140 3.12 22.21 10.68
N TRP A 141 3.12 22.71 9.43
CA TRP A 141 2.24 22.24 8.38
C TRP A 141 3.00 21.37 7.36
N LEU A 142 2.31 20.38 6.86
CA LEU A 142 2.75 19.53 5.77
C LEU A 142 1.95 19.88 4.52
N LEU A 143 2.63 20.01 3.37
CA LEU A 143 1.99 20.01 2.07
C LEU A 143 1.90 18.57 1.58
N LYS A 144 0.70 18.16 1.18
CA LYS A 144 0.39 16.82 0.67
C LYS A 144 -0.29 16.92 -0.70
N ASP A 145 -0.04 15.94 -1.55
CA ASP A 145 -0.78 15.75 -2.79
C ASP A 145 -1.76 14.59 -2.59
N ALA A 146 -3.04 14.84 -2.76
CA ALA A 146 -4.09 13.84 -2.66
C ALA A 146 -3.94 12.67 -3.65
N ARG A 147 -3.18 12.86 -4.74
CA ARG A 147 -2.81 11.82 -5.71
C ARG A 147 -1.54 11.06 -5.34
N GLY A 148 -0.85 11.47 -4.29
CA GLY A 148 0.39 10.83 -3.87
C GLY A 148 0.18 9.54 -3.10
N THR A 149 1.22 8.73 -3.01
CA THR A 149 1.23 7.49 -2.24
C THR A 149 2.58 7.27 -1.56
N GLY A 150 2.62 6.43 -0.52
CA GLY A 150 3.84 6.02 0.17
C GLY A 150 4.61 7.14 0.86
N GLY A 151 3.99 8.31 1.08
CA GLY A 151 4.63 9.46 1.74
C GLY A 151 5.60 10.27 0.87
N TRP A 152 5.88 9.85 -0.37
CA TRP A 152 6.77 10.55 -1.30
C TRP A 152 6.27 11.94 -1.70
N HIS A 153 4.99 12.17 -1.60
CA HIS A 153 4.29 13.42 -1.90
C HIS A 153 4.23 14.40 -0.72
N ILE A 154 4.70 14.00 0.47
CA ILE A 154 4.63 14.81 1.69
C ILE A 154 5.90 15.65 1.84
N ARG A 155 5.74 16.95 2.11
CA ARG A 155 6.83 17.91 2.37
C ARG A 155 6.46 18.80 3.54
N HIS A 156 7.46 19.35 4.23
CA HIS A 156 7.21 20.45 5.15
C HIS A 156 6.79 21.70 4.37
N ALA A 157 5.68 22.32 4.74
CA ALA A 157 5.18 23.50 4.03
C ALA A 157 6.19 24.67 4.08
N ALA A 158 6.89 24.84 5.19
CA ALA A 158 7.95 25.85 5.34
C ALA A 158 9.14 25.66 4.38
N SER A 159 9.31 24.49 3.77
CA SER A 159 10.39 24.22 2.81
C SER A 159 10.04 24.59 1.36
N ILE A 160 8.81 25.02 1.11
CA ILE A 160 8.26 25.21 -0.23
C ILE A 160 8.09 26.71 -0.49
N GLY A 161 8.97 27.54 -0.51
CA GLY A 161 8.83 28.98 -0.84
C GLY A 161 7.48 29.43 -1.47
N ASP A 162 7.34 30.66 -1.87
CA ASP A 162 6.10 31.25 -2.47
C ASP A 162 5.67 30.62 -3.83
N ALA A 163 6.11 29.39 -4.15
CA ALA A 163 5.65 28.70 -5.34
C ALA A 163 4.14 28.53 -5.28
N SER A 164 3.44 29.18 -6.18
CA SER A 164 1.98 29.12 -6.28
C SER A 164 1.51 27.67 -6.29
N VAL A 165 0.79 27.27 -5.26
CA VAL A 165 0.20 25.93 -5.08
C VAL A 165 -1.06 25.88 -5.96
N ALA A 166 -0.87 26.00 -7.29
CA ALA A 166 -1.96 26.04 -8.28
C ALA A 166 -2.41 24.64 -8.76
N ASN A 167 -2.29 23.62 -7.89
CA ASN A 167 -2.74 22.27 -8.23
C ASN A 167 -3.90 21.88 -7.29
N ALA A 168 -5.06 21.59 -7.87
CA ALA A 168 -6.30 21.25 -7.14
C ALA A 168 -6.19 20.00 -6.27
N SER A 169 -5.13 19.18 -6.45
CA SER A 169 -4.89 18.00 -5.60
C SER A 169 -4.03 18.29 -4.36
N LEU A 170 -3.48 19.49 -4.23
CA LEU A 170 -2.63 19.86 -3.10
C LEU A 170 -3.47 20.40 -1.94
N TYR A 171 -3.08 20.02 -0.73
CA TYR A 171 -3.67 20.52 0.52
C TYR A 171 -2.65 20.54 1.65
N PHE A 172 -2.94 21.34 2.68
CA PHE A 172 -2.11 21.45 3.86
C PHE A 172 -2.75 20.68 5.02
N GLN A 173 -1.94 19.92 5.73
CA GLN A 173 -2.36 19.19 6.92
C GLN A 173 -1.42 19.53 8.08
N ARG A 174 -1.98 19.85 9.25
CA ARG A 174 -1.17 20.09 10.45
C ARG A 174 -0.42 18.81 10.82
N ALA A 175 0.89 18.91 11.05
CA ALA A 175 1.67 17.80 11.57
C ALA A 175 1.16 17.41 12.97
N MET A 176 0.94 16.12 13.19
CA MET A 176 0.49 15.58 14.46
C MET A 176 1.63 14.74 15.07
N PRO A 177 1.96 14.95 16.36
CA PRO A 177 2.93 14.12 17.06
C PRO A 177 2.41 12.68 17.24
N GLY A 178 3.30 11.77 17.64
CA GLY A 178 2.93 10.41 17.99
C GLY A 178 3.43 9.36 17.01
N MET A 179 2.83 8.18 17.08
CA MET A 179 3.19 7.01 16.30
C MET A 179 2.30 6.90 15.06
N SER A 180 2.90 6.69 13.89
CA SER A 180 2.17 6.38 12.67
C SER A 180 1.62 4.97 12.72
N MET A 181 0.31 4.84 12.53
CA MET A 181 -0.44 3.59 12.64
C MET A 181 -1.28 3.36 11.39
N SER A 182 -1.64 2.12 11.15
CA SER A 182 -2.55 1.73 10.07
C SER A 182 -3.51 0.65 10.54
N ALA A 183 -4.76 0.76 10.16
CA ALA A 183 -5.76 -0.29 10.34
C ALA A 183 -6.01 -0.98 9.00
N THR A 184 -5.74 -2.29 8.93
CA THR A 184 -6.08 -3.11 7.76
C THR A 184 -7.50 -3.64 7.93
N PHE A 185 -8.35 -3.45 6.93
CA PHE A 185 -9.76 -3.87 6.96
C PHE A 185 -10.25 -4.31 5.59
N ILE A 186 -11.40 -5.00 5.58
CA ILE A 186 -12.13 -5.35 4.36
C ILE A 186 -13.52 -4.70 4.39
N ALA A 187 -13.98 -4.18 3.25
CA ALA A 187 -15.27 -3.52 3.10
C ALA A 187 -16.06 -4.08 1.91
N ASN A 188 -17.39 -4.01 1.97
CA ASN A 188 -18.29 -4.51 0.92
C ASN A 188 -19.16 -3.42 0.26
N GLY A 189 -18.86 -2.16 0.54
CA GLY A 189 -19.60 -0.99 0.06
C GLY A 189 -20.51 -0.35 1.13
N GLU A 190 -20.92 -1.09 2.14
CA GLU A 190 -21.81 -0.63 3.23
C GLU A 190 -21.21 -0.91 4.61
N HIS A 191 -20.61 -2.08 4.75
CA HIS A 191 -20.05 -2.57 6.01
C HIS A 191 -18.57 -2.85 5.87
N ALA A 192 -17.86 -2.86 7.00
CA ALA A 192 -16.45 -3.20 7.04
C ALA A 192 -16.10 -4.03 8.27
N MET A 193 -15.06 -4.84 8.14
CA MET A 193 -14.47 -5.63 9.22
C MET A 193 -12.99 -5.32 9.35
N LEU A 194 -12.56 -4.99 10.57
CA LEU A 194 -11.15 -4.77 10.91
C LEU A 194 -10.42 -6.10 10.97
N LEU A 195 -9.30 -6.22 10.24
CA LEU A 195 -8.40 -7.37 10.32
C LEU A 195 -7.38 -7.18 11.44
N GLY A 196 -6.78 -6.01 11.53
CA GLY A 196 -5.84 -5.68 12.61
C GLY A 196 -5.30 -4.26 12.50
N ILE A 197 -4.60 -3.87 13.55
CA ILE A 197 -3.94 -2.56 13.66
C ILE A 197 -2.43 -2.78 13.63
N ASN A 198 -1.72 -1.95 12.88
CA ASN A 198 -0.30 -2.07 12.64
C ASN A 198 0.42 -0.77 12.97
N GLU A 199 1.65 -0.85 13.42
CA GLU A 199 2.60 0.25 13.48
C GLU A 199 3.24 0.43 12.10
N LEU A 200 3.32 1.68 11.59
CA LEU A 200 4.01 1.98 10.34
C LEU A 200 5.47 2.33 10.60
N ILE A 201 6.35 1.77 9.79
CA ILE A 201 7.75 2.20 9.75
C ILE A 201 7.84 3.34 8.74
N VAL A 202 8.12 4.54 9.23
CA VAL A 202 8.24 5.76 8.43
C VAL A 202 9.67 6.28 8.56
N ARG A 203 10.29 6.70 7.43
CA ARG A 203 11.66 7.21 7.40
C ARG A 203 11.76 8.51 6.61
N PRO A 204 12.54 9.49 7.09
CA PRO A 204 12.84 10.65 6.27
C PRO A 204 13.80 10.27 5.12
N MET A 205 13.52 10.77 3.90
CA MET A 205 14.36 10.60 2.72
C MET A 205 14.53 11.94 1.99
N GLY A 206 15.69 12.54 2.12
CA GLY A 206 15.93 13.90 1.61
C GLY A 206 14.92 14.89 2.19
N ALA A 207 14.21 15.62 1.32
CA ALA A 207 13.17 16.59 1.71
C ALA A 207 11.80 15.93 2.01
N ARG A 208 11.69 14.60 2.05
CA ARG A 208 10.48 13.84 2.32
C ARG A 208 10.50 13.34 3.76
N PRO A 209 9.73 13.93 4.69
CA PRO A 209 9.82 13.58 6.11
C PRO A 209 9.17 12.23 6.45
N HIS A 210 8.24 11.73 5.64
CA HIS A 210 7.35 10.64 6.00
C HIS A 210 7.25 9.57 4.92
N VAL A 211 8.39 9.09 4.38
CA VAL A 211 8.36 8.00 3.40
C VAL A 211 8.02 6.68 4.11
N TYR A 212 7.03 5.98 3.58
CA TYR A 212 6.67 4.64 4.04
C TYR A 212 7.84 3.69 3.80
N ALA A 213 8.25 2.99 4.84
CA ALA A 213 9.33 2.02 4.78
C ALA A 213 8.91 0.62 5.25
N GLY A 214 7.67 0.43 5.70
CA GLY A 214 7.19 -0.87 6.12
C GLY A 214 6.14 -0.78 7.23
N CYS A 215 5.78 -1.94 7.78
CA CYS A 215 4.82 -2.02 8.88
C CYS A 215 5.08 -3.24 9.77
N ILE A 216 4.57 -3.17 11.01
CA ILE A 216 4.67 -4.22 12.02
C ILE A 216 3.29 -4.45 12.62
N GLY A 217 2.84 -5.69 12.66
CA GLY A 217 1.52 -6.03 13.23
C GLY A 217 1.18 -7.53 13.19
N PRO A 218 -0.02 -7.89 13.70
CA PRO A 218 -0.91 -7.00 14.45
C PRO A 218 -0.29 -6.55 15.76
N VAL A 219 -0.51 -5.27 16.14
CA VAL A 219 -0.09 -4.77 17.44
C VAL A 219 -1.26 -4.74 18.41
N ALA A 220 -0.97 -5.06 19.68
CA ALA A 220 -1.98 -4.95 20.73
C ALA A 220 -2.30 -3.49 21.03
N VAL A 221 -3.59 -3.17 21.09
CA VAL A 221 -4.09 -1.85 21.44
C VAL A 221 -5.21 -1.97 22.48
N THR A 222 -5.55 -0.87 23.16
CA THR A 222 -6.69 -0.86 24.09
C THR A 222 -8.00 -1.13 23.37
N ALA A 223 -8.97 -1.73 24.05
CA ALA A 223 -10.30 -2.00 23.47
C ALA A 223 -10.98 -0.71 23.01
N ASP A 224 -10.78 0.41 23.70
CA ASP A 224 -11.33 1.71 23.31
C ASP A 224 -10.72 2.22 22.01
N LEU A 225 -9.40 2.12 21.84
CA LEU A 225 -8.74 2.49 20.59
C LEU A 225 -9.22 1.61 19.44
N ALA A 226 -9.28 0.29 19.63
CA ALA A 226 -9.78 -0.63 18.61
C ALA A 226 -11.22 -0.30 18.21
N ARG A 227 -12.07 0.05 19.18
CA ARG A 227 -13.46 0.47 18.94
C ARG A 227 -13.51 1.75 18.10
N ARG A 228 -12.80 2.82 18.51
CA ARG A 228 -12.77 4.11 17.78
C ARG A 228 -12.26 3.96 16.35
N VAL A 229 -11.20 3.19 16.15
CA VAL A 229 -10.66 2.89 14.81
C VAL A 229 -11.69 2.08 14.01
N GLY A 230 -12.33 1.09 14.60
CA GLY A 230 -13.38 0.29 13.97
C GLY A 230 -14.61 1.14 13.60
N ASP A 231 -14.99 2.11 14.44
CA ASP A 231 -16.09 3.06 14.16
C ASP A 231 -15.74 3.95 12.96
N ALA A 232 -14.52 4.51 12.93
CA ALA A 232 -14.04 5.30 11.79
C ALA A 232 -14.03 4.49 10.48
N VAL A 233 -13.52 3.25 10.52
CA VAL A 233 -13.51 2.34 9.36
C VAL A 233 -14.93 2.07 8.85
N ARG A 234 -15.91 1.81 9.74
CA ARG A 234 -17.30 1.56 9.34
C ARG A 234 -17.95 2.80 8.71
N VAL A 235 -17.78 3.97 9.34
CA VAL A 235 -18.31 5.23 8.81
C VAL A 235 -17.76 5.53 7.43
N LEU A 236 -16.44 5.51 7.26
CA LEU A 236 -15.77 5.82 6.00
C LEU A 236 -16.12 4.81 4.90
N SER A 237 -16.24 3.51 5.25
CA SER A 237 -16.61 2.48 4.28
C SER A 237 -18.01 2.70 3.72
N ALA A 238 -18.99 3.03 4.57
CA ALA A 238 -20.35 3.31 4.15
C ALA A 238 -20.45 4.63 3.38
N ALA A 239 -19.81 5.71 3.87
CA ALA A 239 -19.87 7.04 3.25
C ALA A 239 -19.28 7.06 1.83
N PHE A 240 -18.21 6.33 1.61
CA PHE A 240 -17.50 6.31 0.31
C PHE A 240 -17.81 5.08 -0.54
N GLY A 241 -18.47 4.06 -0.03
CA GLY A 241 -18.74 2.83 -0.77
C GLY A 241 -17.49 2.00 -1.02
N LEU A 242 -16.56 1.92 -0.04
CA LEU A 242 -15.30 1.20 -0.17
C LEU A 242 -15.53 -0.29 -0.35
N ARG A 243 -14.70 -0.95 -1.19
CA ARG A 243 -14.81 -2.39 -1.46
C ARG A 243 -13.46 -3.09 -1.46
N GLY A 244 -13.44 -4.31 -0.91
CA GLY A 244 -12.25 -5.15 -0.79
C GLY A 244 -11.33 -4.69 0.34
N TRP A 245 -10.07 -5.17 0.30
CA TRP A 245 -9.06 -4.82 1.28
C TRP A 245 -8.65 -3.36 1.14
N CYS A 246 -8.60 -2.67 2.27
CA CYS A 246 -8.24 -1.27 2.39
C CYS A 246 -7.38 -1.05 3.65
N SER A 247 -6.80 0.13 3.80
CA SER A 247 -6.23 0.59 5.07
C SER A 247 -6.63 2.01 5.41
N LEU A 248 -6.76 2.26 6.72
CA LEU A 248 -6.94 3.57 7.33
C LEU A 248 -5.65 3.95 8.05
N ASP A 249 -5.00 5.00 7.59
CA ASP A 249 -3.78 5.51 8.23
C ASP A 249 -4.13 6.60 9.24
N PHE A 250 -3.53 6.55 10.42
CA PHE A 250 -3.79 7.48 11.52
C PHE A 250 -2.55 7.70 12.39
N MET A 251 -2.49 8.82 13.10
CA MET A 251 -1.53 9.07 14.16
C MET A 251 -2.11 8.65 15.51
N ARG A 252 -1.28 8.07 16.37
CA ARG A 252 -1.61 7.78 17.76
C ARG A 252 -0.67 8.55 18.68
N ASP A 253 -1.24 9.37 19.55
CA ASP A 253 -0.52 10.08 20.62
C ASP A 253 -1.17 9.77 21.97
N GLY A 254 -0.55 8.88 22.74
CA GLY A 254 -1.15 8.29 23.94
C GLY A 254 -2.45 7.53 23.59
N ASP A 255 -3.57 8.02 24.15
CA ASP A 255 -4.92 7.50 23.87
C ASP A 255 -5.64 8.28 22.75
N SER A 256 -5.05 9.36 22.25
CA SER A 256 -5.62 10.12 21.16
C SER A 256 -5.26 9.52 19.80
N ILE A 257 -6.21 9.62 18.86
CA ILE A 257 -5.96 9.28 17.45
C ILE A 257 -6.30 10.47 16.56
N GLY A 258 -5.63 10.58 15.42
CA GLY A 258 -5.99 11.51 14.35
C GLY A 258 -5.92 10.81 13.01
N VAL A 259 -7.07 10.66 12.35
CA VAL A 259 -7.19 10.00 11.05
C VAL A 259 -6.51 10.85 9.97
N LEU A 260 -5.70 10.23 9.12
CA LEU A 260 -4.92 10.90 8.09
C LEU A 260 -5.47 10.68 6.67
N GLU A 261 -5.68 9.42 6.29
CA GLU A 261 -6.15 9.04 4.95
C GLU A 261 -6.64 7.59 4.92
N VAL A 262 -7.41 7.27 3.87
CA VAL A 262 -7.74 5.89 3.48
C VAL A 262 -6.97 5.52 2.21
N ASN A 263 -6.40 4.31 2.21
CA ASN A 263 -5.89 3.67 1.01
C ASN A 263 -6.95 2.68 0.50
N PRO A 264 -7.72 3.00 -0.55
CA PRO A 264 -8.87 2.21 -1.01
C PRO A 264 -8.42 1.05 -1.94
N ARG A 265 -7.43 0.29 -1.52
CA ARG A 265 -6.80 -0.82 -2.25
C ARG A 265 -6.13 -1.78 -1.27
N PRO A 266 -5.76 -3.02 -1.68
CA PRO A 266 -5.00 -3.93 -0.83
C PRO A 266 -3.70 -3.29 -0.33
N PRO A 267 -3.53 -3.12 1.00
CA PRO A 267 -2.36 -2.48 1.58
C PRO A 267 -1.19 -3.46 1.72
N ALA A 268 0.04 -2.94 1.76
CA ALA A 268 1.23 -3.75 2.00
C ALA A 268 1.19 -4.50 3.35
N SER A 269 0.49 -3.93 4.34
CA SER A 269 0.27 -4.58 5.64
C SER A 269 -0.54 -5.88 5.56
N LEU A 270 -1.21 -6.16 4.42
CA LEU A 270 -1.91 -7.42 4.22
C LEU A 270 -0.95 -8.64 4.25
N SER A 271 0.32 -8.44 3.87
CA SER A 271 1.38 -9.46 3.96
C SER A 271 1.65 -9.95 5.39
N LEU A 272 1.36 -9.13 6.41
CA LEU A 272 1.51 -9.50 7.83
C LEU A 272 0.50 -10.57 8.26
N TYR A 273 -0.57 -10.69 7.49
CA TYR A 273 -1.69 -11.60 7.72
C TYR A 273 -1.71 -12.73 6.69
N ALA A 274 -0.55 -13.16 6.19
CA ALA A 274 -0.37 -14.11 5.09
C ALA A 274 -1.04 -15.47 5.38
N GLN A 275 -2.34 -15.53 5.12
CA GLN A 275 -3.22 -16.67 5.35
C GLN A 275 -3.93 -17.04 4.05
N HIS A 276 -4.48 -18.25 3.98
CA HIS A 276 -5.41 -18.64 2.92
C HIS A 276 -6.71 -17.84 3.03
N GLY A 277 -7.34 -17.60 1.88
CA GLY A 277 -8.65 -16.98 1.79
C GLY A 277 -8.65 -15.44 1.74
N LEU A 278 -7.49 -14.79 1.66
CA LEU A 278 -7.44 -13.33 1.51
C LEU A 278 -8.00 -12.86 0.17
N ILE A 279 -7.70 -13.58 -0.90
CA ILE A 279 -8.22 -13.26 -2.24
C ILE A 279 -9.67 -13.71 -2.37
N ASP A 280 -10.07 -14.84 -1.78
CA ASP A 280 -11.47 -15.23 -1.73
C ASP A 280 -12.33 -14.18 -1.01
N ALA A 281 -11.84 -13.62 0.12
CA ALA A 281 -12.51 -12.53 0.81
C ALA A 281 -12.61 -11.27 -0.06
N GLN A 282 -11.54 -10.91 -0.79
CA GLN A 282 -11.52 -9.80 -1.74
C GLN A 282 -12.60 -9.97 -2.81
N LEU A 283 -12.67 -11.15 -3.43
CA LEU A 283 -13.65 -11.48 -4.48
C LEU A 283 -15.08 -11.39 -3.96
N ARG A 284 -15.37 -11.99 -2.81
CA ARG A 284 -16.70 -11.94 -2.19
C ARG A 284 -17.14 -10.52 -1.84
N ALA A 285 -16.25 -9.75 -1.23
CA ALA A 285 -16.53 -8.37 -0.87
C ALA A 285 -16.79 -7.47 -2.10
N CYS A 286 -16.03 -7.66 -3.17
CA CYS A 286 -16.14 -6.80 -4.36
C CYS A 286 -17.25 -7.24 -5.32
N LEU A 287 -17.42 -8.54 -5.54
CA LEU A 287 -18.33 -9.08 -6.57
C LEU A 287 -19.71 -9.49 -6.01
N GLN A 288 -19.78 -9.88 -4.74
CA GLN A 288 -20.99 -10.39 -4.10
C GLN A 288 -21.52 -9.47 -2.99
N ALA A 289 -20.78 -8.41 -2.64
CA ALA A 289 -21.04 -7.53 -1.49
C ALA A 289 -21.13 -8.28 -0.16
N GLU A 290 -20.39 -9.39 -0.01
CA GLU A 290 -20.36 -10.21 1.18
C GLU A 290 -19.05 -10.06 1.94
N LEU A 291 -19.12 -9.83 3.25
CA LEU A 291 -17.96 -9.90 4.14
C LEU A 291 -17.73 -11.35 4.60
N PRO A 292 -16.49 -11.73 4.95
CA PRO A 292 -16.25 -13.03 5.55
C PRO A 292 -17.02 -13.16 6.88
N PRO A 293 -17.52 -14.36 7.23
CA PRO A 293 -18.33 -14.56 8.43
C PRO A 293 -17.56 -14.29 9.73
N SER A 294 -16.24 -14.42 9.68
CA SER A 294 -15.33 -14.03 10.76
C SER A 294 -13.97 -13.68 10.15
N MET A 295 -13.23 -12.78 10.80
CA MET A 295 -11.83 -12.57 10.44
C MET A 295 -11.01 -13.78 10.92
N PRO A 296 -9.98 -14.18 10.15
CA PRO A 296 -9.03 -15.17 10.61
C PRO A 296 -8.49 -14.74 11.99
N SER A 297 -8.33 -15.70 12.91
CA SER A 297 -7.69 -15.39 14.19
C SER A 297 -6.34 -14.75 13.95
N ALA A 298 -6.15 -13.57 14.50
CA ALA A 298 -4.83 -12.92 14.45
C ALA A 298 -3.78 -13.90 14.98
N SER A 299 -2.68 -14.03 14.27
CA SER A 299 -1.52 -14.77 14.78
C SER A 299 -1.17 -14.23 16.18
N GLN A 300 -0.82 -15.12 17.10
CA GLN A 300 -0.28 -14.71 18.40
C GLN A 300 1.11 -14.04 18.24
N ARG A 301 1.74 -14.20 17.09
CA ARG A 301 3.04 -13.59 16.77
C ARG A 301 2.84 -12.30 15.98
N VAL A 302 3.66 -11.33 16.34
CA VAL A 302 3.80 -10.09 15.58
C VAL A 302 4.70 -10.35 14.38
N SER A 303 4.29 -9.89 13.21
CA SER A 303 5.09 -9.92 11.98
C SER A 303 5.42 -8.51 11.53
N GLY A 304 6.48 -8.35 10.75
CA GLY A 304 6.84 -7.06 10.18
C GLY A 304 7.47 -7.22 8.81
N ASN A 305 7.31 -6.19 8.00
CA ASN A 305 8.04 -6.03 6.75
C ASN A 305 8.72 -4.65 6.71
N GLU A 306 9.87 -4.56 6.03
CA GLU A 306 10.60 -3.31 5.84
C GLU A 306 11.17 -3.27 4.42
N ILE A 307 10.87 -2.20 3.67
CA ILE A 307 11.45 -1.93 2.36
C ILE A 307 12.88 -1.44 2.56
N VAL A 308 13.82 -2.05 1.85
CA VAL A 308 15.22 -1.65 1.82
C VAL A 308 15.42 -0.70 0.64
N TYR A 309 15.76 0.55 0.94
CA TYR A 309 16.01 1.57 -0.07
C TYR A 309 17.51 1.73 -0.34
N ALA A 310 17.88 1.93 -1.61
CA ALA A 310 19.26 2.20 -2.04
C ALA A 310 19.74 3.52 -1.43
N ARG A 311 20.87 3.52 -0.74
CA ARG A 311 21.49 4.74 -0.19
C ARG A 311 22.26 5.55 -1.25
N ARG A 312 22.71 4.85 -2.29
CA ARG A 312 23.44 5.39 -3.45
C ARG A 312 23.09 4.59 -4.69
N ALA A 313 23.43 5.11 -5.85
CA ALA A 313 23.27 4.33 -7.08
C ALA A 313 24.07 3.03 -7.01
N LEU A 314 23.43 1.93 -7.37
CA LEU A 314 24.04 0.60 -7.43
C LEU A 314 23.46 -0.22 -8.58
N THR A 315 24.23 -1.20 -9.05
CA THR A 315 23.77 -2.24 -9.98
C THR A 315 23.92 -3.58 -9.28
N LEU A 316 22.84 -4.36 -9.25
CA LEU A 316 22.85 -5.66 -8.57
C LEU A 316 23.69 -6.67 -9.38
N THR A 317 24.78 -7.17 -8.77
CA THR A 317 25.61 -8.21 -9.37
C THR A 317 24.87 -9.57 -9.39
N PRO A 318 25.27 -10.52 -10.26
CA PRO A 318 24.72 -11.89 -10.23
C PRO A 318 24.88 -12.56 -8.86
N LEU A 319 26.01 -12.35 -8.19
CA LEU A 319 26.25 -12.88 -6.83
C LEU A 319 25.32 -12.22 -5.81
N GLY A 320 25.12 -10.90 -5.89
CA GLY A 320 24.16 -10.19 -5.04
C GLY A 320 22.72 -10.69 -5.23
N ALA A 321 22.28 -10.88 -6.47
CA ALA A 321 20.96 -11.44 -6.76
C ALA A 321 20.79 -12.86 -6.20
N GLN A 322 21.81 -13.70 -6.35
CA GLN A 322 21.81 -15.06 -5.79
C GLN A 322 21.76 -15.03 -4.25
N HIS A 323 22.49 -14.11 -3.62
CA HIS A 323 22.46 -13.92 -2.17
C HIS A 323 21.06 -13.51 -1.68
N LEU A 324 20.40 -12.56 -2.36
CA LEU A 324 19.03 -12.15 -2.03
C LEU A 324 18.05 -13.32 -2.21
N ALA A 325 18.11 -14.04 -3.32
CA ALA A 325 17.22 -15.16 -3.62
C ALA A 325 17.39 -16.35 -2.66
N GLY A 326 18.56 -16.50 -2.06
CA GLY A 326 18.85 -17.56 -1.07
C GLY A 326 18.33 -17.27 0.33
N ARG A 327 17.76 -16.10 0.58
CA ARG A 327 17.28 -15.70 1.92
C ARG A 327 15.75 -15.82 2.00
N ALA A 328 15.28 -16.51 3.01
CA ALA A 328 13.84 -16.71 3.26
C ALA A 328 13.13 -15.45 3.81
N ASP A 329 13.90 -14.49 4.34
CA ASP A 329 13.41 -13.22 4.88
C ASP A 329 13.43 -12.07 3.87
N VAL A 330 13.81 -12.33 2.60
CA VAL A 330 13.85 -11.34 1.51
C VAL A 330 12.72 -11.60 0.53
N HIS A 331 11.99 -10.55 0.19
CA HIS A 331 10.88 -10.52 -0.76
C HIS A 331 11.10 -9.40 -1.78
N ASP A 332 10.28 -9.35 -2.83
CA ASP A 332 10.48 -8.43 -3.96
C ASP A 332 11.91 -8.57 -4.50
N VAL A 333 12.33 -9.81 -4.77
CA VAL A 333 13.73 -10.16 -5.09
C VAL A 333 14.11 -9.68 -6.49
N PRO A 334 14.96 -8.65 -6.65
CA PRO A 334 15.27 -8.10 -7.95
C PRO A 334 16.16 -9.07 -8.76
N VAL A 335 16.05 -8.97 -10.09
CA VAL A 335 16.87 -9.76 -11.00
C VAL A 335 18.29 -9.22 -11.12
N ALA A 336 19.25 -10.07 -11.45
CA ALA A 336 20.64 -9.65 -11.71
C ALA A 336 20.70 -8.57 -12.81
N GLY A 337 21.53 -7.56 -12.63
CA GLY A 337 21.64 -6.41 -13.53
C GLY A 337 20.64 -5.30 -13.28
N ALA A 338 19.71 -5.46 -12.34
CA ALA A 338 18.81 -4.38 -11.90
C ALA A 338 19.62 -3.17 -11.42
N ARG A 339 19.20 -1.98 -11.81
CA ARG A 339 19.86 -0.71 -11.48
C ARG A 339 18.96 0.10 -10.57
N PHE A 340 19.55 0.66 -9.53
CA PHE A 340 18.87 1.46 -8.53
C PHE A 340 19.54 2.82 -8.41
N ALA A 341 18.78 3.88 -8.43
CA ALA A 341 19.21 5.20 -8.00
C ALA A 341 19.14 5.32 -6.47
N ALA A 342 19.76 6.33 -5.90
CA ALA A 342 19.58 6.63 -4.47
C ALA A 342 18.10 6.92 -4.18
N GLY A 343 17.52 6.20 -3.21
CA GLY A 343 16.11 6.29 -2.85
C GLY A 343 15.20 5.27 -3.54
N ASP A 344 15.68 4.49 -4.50
CA ASP A 344 14.90 3.43 -5.11
C ASP A 344 14.73 2.23 -4.14
N PRO A 345 13.55 1.56 -4.12
CA PRO A 345 13.37 0.33 -3.38
C PRO A 345 14.17 -0.81 -4.03
N ILE A 346 14.93 -1.56 -3.22
CA ILE A 346 15.73 -2.70 -3.69
C ILE A 346 14.95 -4.00 -3.52
N CYS A 347 14.47 -4.25 -2.31
CA CYS A 347 13.72 -5.44 -1.91
C CYS A 347 12.99 -5.15 -0.59
N SER A 348 12.20 -6.12 -0.12
CA SER A 348 11.55 -6.07 1.19
C SER A 348 12.14 -7.15 2.12
N LEU A 349 12.25 -6.84 3.41
CA LEU A 349 12.62 -7.77 4.47
C LEU A 349 11.41 -8.15 5.30
N SER A 350 11.36 -9.38 5.81
CA SER A 350 10.35 -9.80 6.77
C SER A 350 10.98 -10.33 8.06
N ALA A 351 10.27 -10.17 9.18
CA ALA A 351 10.64 -10.75 10.47
C ALA A 351 9.38 -11.08 11.28
N SER A 352 9.50 -11.99 12.24
CA SER A 352 8.43 -12.31 13.18
C SER A 352 8.97 -12.49 14.57
N GLY A 353 8.21 -12.08 15.57
CA GLY A 353 8.60 -12.15 16.99
C GLY A 353 7.38 -12.11 17.90
N ASP A 354 7.63 -12.00 19.20
CA ASP A 354 6.58 -11.95 20.21
C ASP A 354 6.08 -10.52 20.47
N THR A 355 6.93 -9.52 20.20
CA THR A 355 6.59 -8.10 20.37
C THR A 355 6.98 -7.26 19.15
N ALA A 356 6.36 -6.10 18.99
CA ALA A 356 6.68 -5.15 17.91
C ALA A 356 8.12 -4.65 18.03
N GLU A 357 8.61 -4.40 19.24
CA GLU A 357 9.98 -3.94 19.50
C GLU A 357 11.01 -5.00 19.07
N GLN A 358 10.74 -6.28 19.34
CA GLN A 358 11.60 -7.38 18.89
C GLN A 358 11.64 -7.45 17.36
N VAL A 359 10.48 -7.37 16.70
CA VAL A 359 10.39 -7.40 15.24
C VAL A 359 11.13 -6.21 14.62
N LYS A 360 10.96 -5.02 15.20
CA LYS A 360 11.66 -3.80 14.76
C LYS A 360 13.19 -3.94 14.86
N ALA A 361 13.67 -4.54 15.94
CA ALA A 361 15.10 -4.81 16.14
C ALA A 361 15.63 -5.82 15.11
N LEU A 362 14.88 -6.91 14.84
CA LEU A 362 15.25 -7.94 13.87
C LEU A 362 15.31 -7.34 12.43
N LEU A 363 14.29 -6.58 12.02
CA LEU A 363 14.28 -5.90 10.71
C LEU A 363 15.45 -4.92 10.59
N GLY A 364 15.73 -4.14 11.63
CA GLY A 364 16.85 -3.21 11.65
C GLY A 364 18.21 -3.90 11.49
N ALA A 365 18.43 -5.01 12.18
CA ALA A 365 19.65 -5.81 12.06
C ALA A 365 19.78 -6.46 10.67
N ALA A 366 18.71 -7.05 10.16
CA ALA A 366 18.68 -7.66 8.83
C ALA A 366 18.98 -6.64 7.73
N ARG A 367 18.40 -5.43 7.82
CA ARG A 367 18.64 -4.33 6.89
C ARG A 367 20.11 -3.87 6.89
N VAL A 368 20.71 -3.72 8.06
CA VAL A 368 22.13 -3.32 8.17
C VAL A 368 23.03 -4.38 7.52
N THR A 369 22.81 -5.65 7.82
CA THR A 369 23.57 -6.77 7.25
C THR A 369 23.41 -6.82 5.73
N LEU A 370 22.16 -6.71 5.24
CA LEU A 370 21.89 -6.74 3.81
C LEU A 370 22.58 -5.61 3.06
N MET A 371 22.44 -4.38 3.55
CA MET A 371 23.07 -3.21 2.93
C MET A 371 24.59 -3.33 2.89
N HIS A 372 25.21 -3.84 3.95
CA HIS A 372 26.66 -4.10 3.96
C HIS A 372 27.05 -5.07 2.85
N THR A 373 26.30 -6.17 2.68
CA THR A 373 26.55 -7.16 1.61
C THR A 373 26.39 -6.56 0.21
N LEU A 374 25.39 -5.72 -0.03
CA LEU A 374 25.11 -5.13 -1.34
C LEU A 374 26.08 -3.98 -1.70
N GLU A 375 26.63 -3.31 -0.71
CA GLU A 375 27.54 -2.15 -0.90
C GLU A 375 29.02 -2.53 -0.90
N THR A 376 29.36 -3.76 -0.48
CA THR A 376 30.75 -4.24 -0.53
C THR A 376 31.07 -4.71 -1.96
N PRO A 377 32.11 -4.15 -2.62
CA PRO A 377 32.53 -4.64 -3.93
C PRO A 377 32.97 -6.10 -3.83
N SER A 378 32.37 -6.98 -4.62
CA SER A 378 32.83 -8.38 -4.81
C SER A 378 33.94 -8.44 -5.84
#